data_cad49a041bb486f3ee9879fa4591c5d9
#
_entry.id   cad49a041bb486f3ee9879fa4591c5d9
#
_cell.length_a   1.000
_cell.length_b   1.000
_cell.length_c   1.000
_cell.angle_alpha   90.00
_cell.angle_beta   90.00
_cell.angle_gamma   90.00
#
_symmetry.space_group_name_H-M   'P 1'
#
loop_
_entity.id
_entity.type
_entity.pdbx_description
1 polymer ?
#
loop_
_entity_poly.entity_id
_entity_poly.type
_entity_poly.pdbx_seq_one_letter_code
_entity_poly.pdbx_strand_id
1 'polypeptide(L)'
;LVVDIDRWAAEFEPLDGIVEGHLAHYLPCDRVVVLRCRPDVLRQRLAPRNYPPEKIRENVEAEALDVILVETLEEHPGEHIFEVDTTALSVEECVDLIEQFIRGELPSSYGSIDWTDYLDLNV
;
A
#
# COMPACT_ATOMS: atom_id res chain seq x y z
N LEU A 1 7.58 -16.19 14.01
CA LEU A 1 6.68 -15.32 14.75
C LEU A 1 5.43 -15.07 13.90
N VAL A 2 4.27 -15.48 14.39
CA VAL A 2 2.99 -15.29 13.71
C VAL A 2 2.24 -14.19 14.43
N VAL A 3 1.79 -13.20 13.65
CA VAL A 3 0.96 -12.10 14.16
C VAL A 3 -0.51 -12.48 14.00
N ASP A 4 -1.26 -12.44 15.08
CA ASP A 4 -2.72 -12.53 15.04
C ASP A 4 -3.26 -11.16 14.64
N ILE A 5 -3.49 -10.97 13.35
CA ILE A 5 -3.89 -9.69 12.77
C ILE A 5 -5.23 -9.21 13.35
N ASP A 6 -6.21 -10.10 13.49
CA ASP A 6 -7.52 -9.74 14.00
C ASP A 6 -7.45 -9.24 15.44
N ARG A 7 -6.68 -9.94 16.27
CA ARG A 7 -6.48 -9.54 17.66
C ARG A 7 -5.72 -8.22 17.76
N TRP A 8 -4.65 -8.09 16.99
CA TRP A 8 -3.86 -6.87 16.97
C TRP A 8 -4.70 -5.65 16.55
N ALA A 9 -5.51 -5.79 15.51
CA ALA A 9 -6.38 -4.71 15.06
C ALA A 9 -7.47 -4.38 16.08
N ALA A 10 -8.04 -5.40 16.74
CA ALA A 10 -9.08 -5.20 17.76
C ALA A 10 -8.55 -4.51 19.01
N GLU A 11 -7.30 -4.74 19.37
CA GLU A 11 -6.65 -4.12 20.54
C GLU A 11 -6.08 -2.74 20.24
N PHE A 12 -6.08 -2.31 18.99
CA PHE A 12 -5.54 -1.01 18.59
C PHE A 12 -6.43 0.12 19.12
N GLU A 13 -5.81 1.09 19.80
CA GLU A 13 -6.50 2.28 20.27
C GLU A 13 -6.35 3.39 19.24
N PRO A 14 -7.46 3.89 18.65
CA PRO A 14 -7.39 4.97 17.67
C PRO A 14 -6.70 6.21 18.22
N LEU A 15 -5.92 6.88 17.35
CA LEU A 15 -5.24 8.12 17.68
C LEU A 15 -5.40 9.11 16.54
N ASP A 16 -5.19 10.39 16.84
CA ASP A 16 -5.14 11.42 15.81
C ASP A 16 -3.77 11.41 15.17
N GLY A 17 -3.71 11.10 13.89
CA GLY A 17 -2.45 11.07 13.17
C GLY A 17 -2.42 10.01 12.09
N ILE A 18 -1.22 9.72 11.63
CA ILE A 18 -0.97 8.77 10.55
C ILE A 18 -0.22 7.57 11.12
N VAL A 19 -0.71 6.38 10.81
CA VAL A 19 -0.03 5.12 11.10
C VAL A 19 0.41 4.53 9.78
N GLU A 20 1.70 4.18 9.66
CA GLU A 20 2.21 3.54 8.46
C GLU A 20 2.75 2.14 8.77
N GLY A 21 2.74 1.30 7.76
CA GLY A 21 3.25 -0.05 7.85
C GLY A 21 2.54 -0.98 6.87
N HIS A 22 3.14 -2.12 6.61
CA HIS A 22 2.59 -3.09 5.65
C HIS A 22 1.33 -3.83 6.14
N LEU A 23 0.98 -3.71 7.41
CA LEU A 23 -0.25 -4.24 8.01
C LEU A 23 -1.20 -3.15 8.49
N ALA A 24 -0.84 -1.87 8.28
CA ALA A 24 -1.63 -0.76 8.80
C ALA A 24 -3.05 -0.70 8.20
N HIS A 25 -3.26 -1.24 7.02
CA HIS A 25 -4.57 -1.27 6.37
C HIS A 25 -5.60 -2.17 7.09
N TYR A 26 -5.16 -3.00 8.02
CA TYR A 26 -6.07 -3.77 8.87
C TYR A 26 -6.59 -2.98 10.07
N LEU A 27 -6.01 -1.81 10.35
CA LEU A 27 -6.40 -1.02 11.51
C LEU A 27 -7.63 -0.16 11.21
N PRO A 28 -8.50 0.08 12.21
CA PRO A 28 -9.60 1.02 12.05
C PRO A 28 -9.06 2.43 11.81
N CYS A 29 -9.60 3.12 10.81
CA CYS A 29 -9.20 4.48 10.47
C CYS A 29 -10.25 5.14 9.58
N ASP A 30 -10.15 6.46 9.43
CA ASP A 30 -11.08 7.24 8.62
C ASP A 30 -10.73 7.23 7.13
N ARG A 31 -9.45 7.09 6.82
CA ARG A 31 -8.94 7.12 5.44
C ARG A 31 -7.74 6.22 5.31
N VAL A 32 -7.62 5.56 4.15
CA VAL A 32 -6.50 4.68 3.85
C VAL A 32 -5.83 5.15 2.56
N VAL A 33 -4.52 5.30 2.61
CA VAL A 33 -3.71 5.56 1.41
C VAL A 33 -2.91 4.30 1.11
N VAL A 34 -3.08 3.78 -0.09
CA VAL A 34 -2.33 2.63 -0.57
C VAL A 34 -1.28 3.11 -1.56
N LEU A 35 -0.01 2.98 -1.18
CA LEU A 35 1.10 3.36 -2.05
C LEU A 35 1.38 2.23 -3.04
N ARG A 36 1.42 2.57 -4.30
CA ARG A 36 1.64 1.62 -5.38
C ARG A 36 2.95 1.93 -6.09
N CYS A 37 3.53 0.92 -6.70
CA CYS A 37 4.77 1.08 -7.45
C CYS A 37 4.84 0.02 -8.55
N ARG A 38 5.27 0.41 -9.74
CA ARG A 38 5.46 -0.55 -10.83
C ARG A 38 6.45 -1.64 -10.39
N PRO A 39 6.14 -2.92 -10.62
CA PRO A 39 6.92 -4.02 -10.05
C PRO A 39 8.41 -4.02 -10.36
N ASP A 40 8.83 -3.64 -11.56
CA ASP A 40 10.24 -3.55 -11.91
C ASP A 40 10.97 -2.46 -11.13
N VAL A 41 10.30 -1.32 -10.92
CA VAL A 41 10.83 -0.22 -10.11
C VAL A 41 10.87 -0.60 -8.63
N LEU A 42 9.84 -1.27 -8.15
CA LEU A 42 9.80 -1.77 -6.77
C LEU A 42 10.96 -2.70 -6.48
N ARG A 43 11.26 -3.61 -7.39
CA ARG A 43 12.42 -4.51 -7.28
C ARG A 43 13.72 -3.73 -7.13
N GLN A 44 13.89 -2.68 -7.93
CA GLN A 44 15.08 -1.81 -7.85
C GLN A 44 15.16 -1.07 -6.52
N ARG A 45 14.02 -0.64 -5.97
CA ARG A 45 13.96 0.06 -4.67
C ARG A 45 14.26 -0.86 -3.50
N LEU A 46 13.90 -2.13 -3.59
CA LEU A 46 14.11 -3.11 -2.53
C LEU A 46 15.52 -3.72 -2.55
N ALA A 47 16.18 -3.77 -3.70
CA ALA A 47 17.47 -4.40 -3.85
C ALA A 47 18.54 -3.90 -2.86
N PRO A 48 18.67 -2.57 -2.57
CA PRO A 48 19.67 -2.08 -1.63
C PRO A 48 19.40 -2.40 -0.17
N ARG A 49 18.23 -2.95 0.17
CA ARG A 49 17.82 -3.14 1.57
C ARG A 49 18.28 -4.45 2.19
N ASN A 50 19.12 -5.22 1.52
CA ASN A 50 19.64 -6.49 2.02
C ASN A 50 18.57 -7.52 2.39
N TYR A 51 17.39 -7.44 1.78
CA TYR A 51 16.38 -8.47 1.95
C TYR A 51 16.78 -9.74 1.20
N PRO A 52 16.42 -10.93 1.71
CA PRO A 52 16.60 -12.15 0.94
C PRO A 52 15.89 -12.05 -0.43
N PRO A 53 16.47 -12.62 -1.50
CA PRO A 53 15.85 -12.57 -2.83
C PRO A 53 14.40 -13.05 -2.85
N GLU A 54 14.07 -14.05 -2.03
CA GLU A 54 12.72 -14.59 -1.92
C GLU A 54 11.73 -13.55 -1.38
N LYS A 55 12.16 -12.76 -0.40
CA LYS A 55 11.32 -11.71 0.17
C LYS A 55 11.05 -10.60 -0.84
N ILE A 56 12.05 -10.23 -1.63
CA ILE A 56 11.88 -9.25 -2.70
C ILE A 56 10.88 -9.77 -3.73
N ARG A 57 11.02 -11.03 -4.13
CA ARG A 57 10.11 -11.67 -5.08
C ARG A 57 8.66 -11.67 -4.57
N GLU A 58 8.46 -12.05 -3.32
CA GLU A 58 7.14 -12.07 -2.69
C GLU A 58 6.50 -10.69 -2.69
N ASN A 59 7.26 -9.66 -2.33
CA ASN A 59 6.75 -8.29 -2.31
C ASN A 59 6.40 -7.78 -3.70
N VAL A 60 7.25 -8.06 -4.69
CA VAL A 60 7.02 -7.66 -6.09
C VAL A 60 5.80 -8.37 -6.66
N GLU A 61 5.66 -9.66 -6.39
CA GLU A 61 4.51 -10.45 -6.83
C GLU A 61 3.21 -9.96 -6.18
N ALA A 62 3.23 -9.68 -4.89
CA ALA A 62 2.08 -9.16 -4.18
C ALA A 62 1.63 -7.81 -4.78
N GLU A 63 2.56 -6.94 -5.14
CA GLU A 63 2.25 -5.67 -5.80
C GLU A 63 1.62 -5.90 -7.17
N ALA A 64 2.17 -6.82 -7.96
CA ALA A 64 1.64 -7.13 -9.30
C ALA A 64 0.22 -7.71 -9.24
N LEU A 65 -0.13 -8.40 -8.16
CA LEU A 65 -1.44 -9.01 -7.95
C LEU A 65 -2.42 -8.13 -7.15
N ASP A 66 -2.06 -6.88 -6.86
CA ASP A 66 -2.92 -5.94 -6.10
C ASP A 66 -3.30 -6.44 -4.69
N VAL A 67 -2.46 -7.24 -4.06
CA VAL A 67 -2.80 -7.91 -2.79
C VAL A 67 -3.21 -6.91 -1.71
N ILE A 68 -2.43 -5.85 -1.51
CA ILE A 68 -2.73 -4.87 -0.46
C ILE A 68 -4.02 -4.12 -0.75
N LEU A 69 -4.27 -3.76 -2.00
CA LEU A 69 -5.53 -3.11 -2.37
C LEU A 69 -6.73 -4.01 -2.10
N VAL A 70 -6.64 -5.28 -2.49
CA VAL A 70 -7.72 -6.25 -2.27
C VAL A 70 -8.01 -6.40 -0.78
N GLU A 71 -6.97 -6.56 0.03
CA GLU A 71 -7.11 -6.64 1.49
C GLU A 71 -7.71 -5.37 2.08
N THR A 72 -7.29 -4.21 1.57
CA THR A 72 -7.80 -2.92 2.02
C THR A 72 -9.30 -2.78 1.72
N LEU A 73 -9.74 -3.22 0.55
CA LEU A 73 -11.15 -3.18 0.16
C LEU A 73 -12.03 -4.12 1.00
N GLU A 74 -11.45 -5.18 1.56
CA GLU A 74 -12.16 -6.06 2.48
C GLU A 74 -12.39 -5.42 3.85
N GLU A 75 -11.51 -4.49 4.25
CA GLU A 75 -11.54 -3.89 5.59
C GLU A 75 -12.17 -2.49 5.62
N HIS A 76 -12.17 -1.77 4.50
CA HIS A 76 -12.58 -0.37 4.44
C HIS A 76 -13.50 -0.10 3.24
N PRO A 77 -14.45 0.85 3.39
CA PRO A 77 -15.25 1.29 2.24
C PRO A 77 -14.39 1.95 1.17
N GLY A 78 -14.71 1.69 -0.10
CA GLY A 78 -13.96 2.28 -1.21
C GLY A 78 -13.88 3.79 -1.18
N GLU A 79 -14.90 4.46 -0.66
CA GLU A 79 -14.94 5.92 -0.53
C GLU A 79 -13.89 6.50 0.41
N HIS A 80 -13.24 5.65 1.22
CA HIS A 80 -12.17 6.04 2.14
C HIS A 80 -10.77 5.70 1.61
N ILE A 81 -10.66 5.15 0.40
CA ILE A 81 -9.40 4.62 -0.13
C ILE A 81 -8.86 5.51 -1.25
N PHE A 82 -7.56 5.78 -1.18
CA PHE A 82 -6.84 6.54 -2.19
C PHE A 82 -5.54 5.83 -2.55
N GLU A 83 -5.43 5.40 -3.82
CA GLU A 83 -4.19 4.83 -4.32
C GLU A 83 -3.29 5.91 -4.88
N VAL A 84 -1.99 5.81 -4.60
CA VAL A 84 -0.98 6.70 -5.16
C VAL A 84 0.06 5.86 -5.89
N ASP A 85 0.15 6.01 -7.19
CA ASP A 85 1.22 5.38 -7.97
C ASP A 85 2.51 6.20 -7.79
N THR A 86 3.42 5.64 -7.02
CA THR A 86 4.68 6.30 -6.65
C THR A 86 5.79 6.09 -7.67
N THR A 87 5.54 5.36 -8.75
CA THR A 87 6.58 4.92 -9.70
C THR A 87 7.45 6.08 -10.20
N ALA A 88 6.84 7.18 -10.60
CA ALA A 88 7.52 8.33 -11.18
C ALA A 88 7.44 9.60 -10.33
N LEU A 89 6.92 9.49 -9.10
CA LEU A 89 6.76 10.64 -8.21
C LEU A 89 7.94 10.78 -7.26
N SER A 90 8.29 12.02 -6.93
CA SER A 90 9.20 12.30 -5.82
C SER A 90 8.48 12.06 -4.50
N VAL A 91 9.24 11.97 -3.40
CA VAL A 91 8.67 11.87 -2.06
C VAL A 91 7.78 13.09 -1.78
N GLU A 92 8.23 14.28 -2.16
CA GLU A 92 7.48 15.53 -1.95
C GLU A 92 6.14 15.51 -2.69
N GLU A 93 6.14 15.04 -3.94
CA GLU A 93 4.90 14.92 -4.72
C GLU A 93 3.93 13.93 -4.10
N CYS A 94 4.43 12.80 -3.59
CA CYS A 94 3.60 11.82 -2.88
C CYS A 94 2.99 12.43 -1.62
N VAL A 95 3.79 13.14 -0.82
CA VAL A 95 3.32 13.78 0.41
C VAL A 95 2.23 14.80 0.11
N ASP A 96 2.41 15.61 -0.92
CA ASP A 96 1.41 16.61 -1.33
C ASP A 96 0.07 15.96 -1.68
N LEU A 97 0.09 14.86 -2.43
CA LEU A 97 -1.13 14.14 -2.79
C LEU A 97 -1.82 13.55 -1.56
N ILE A 98 -1.05 12.95 -0.66
CA ILE A 98 -1.57 12.37 0.57
C ILE A 98 -2.21 13.44 1.44
N GLU A 99 -1.56 14.59 1.60
CA GLU A 99 -2.10 15.70 2.37
C GLU A 99 -3.40 16.23 1.78
N GLN A 100 -3.48 16.38 0.46
CA GLN A 100 -4.69 16.82 -0.21
C GLN A 100 -5.84 15.85 0.03
N PHE A 101 -5.57 14.55 -0.04
CA PHE A 101 -6.59 13.54 0.25
C PHE A 101 -7.05 13.60 1.71
N ILE A 102 -6.12 13.74 2.65
CA ILE A 102 -6.44 13.83 4.08
C ILE A 102 -7.31 15.05 4.37
N ARG A 103 -7.06 16.15 3.68
CA ARG A 103 -7.84 17.40 3.84
C ARG A 103 -9.19 17.37 3.12
N GLY A 104 -9.49 16.31 2.40
CA GLY A 104 -10.71 16.21 1.61
C GLY A 104 -10.70 16.98 0.31
N GLU A 105 -9.53 17.41 -0.14
CA GLU A 105 -9.36 18.17 -1.38
C GLU A 105 -9.33 17.28 -2.63
N LEU A 106 -9.05 15.99 -2.45
CA LEU A 106 -9.08 14.99 -3.52
C LEU A 106 -10.09 13.90 -3.18
N PRO A 107 -10.84 13.41 -4.18
CA PRO A 107 -11.77 12.30 -3.97
C PRO A 107 -11.03 10.98 -3.80
N SER A 108 -11.72 9.99 -3.24
CA SER A 108 -11.23 8.61 -3.25
C SER A 108 -10.97 8.15 -4.69
N SER A 109 -9.95 7.34 -4.87
CA SER A 109 -9.59 6.80 -6.18
C SER A 109 -8.81 5.51 -6.01
N TYR A 110 -9.24 4.44 -6.67
CA TYR A 110 -8.56 3.15 -6.65
C TYR A 110 -8.97 2.31 -7.85
N GLY A 111 -8.22 1.26 -8.13
CA GLY A 111 -8.57 0.28 -9.15
C GLY A 111 -8.16 0.63 -10.57
N SER A 112 -7.43 1.75 -10.77
CA SER A 112 -6.96 2.15 -12.10
C SER A 112 -5.57 1.59 -12.44
N ILE A 113 -4.90 0.96 -11.47
CA ILE A 113 -3.55 0.43 -11.65
C ILE A 113 -3.62 -1.03 -12.06
N ASP A 114 -2.96 -1.36 -13.17
CA ASP A 114 -2.90 -2.73 -13.69
C ASP A 114 -1.45 -3.10 -14.00
N TRP A 115 -0.90 -3.98 -13.18
CA TRP A 115 0.48 -4.46 -13.34
C TRP A 115 0.54 -5.90 -13.88
N THR A 116 -0.52 -6.40 -14.50
CA THR A 116 -0.55 -7.80 -14.95
C THR A 116 0.54 -8.13 -15.97
N ASP A 117 0.99 -7.15 -16.75
CA ASP A 117 2.09 -7.33 -17.71
C ASP A 117 3.42 -7.65 -17.01
N TYR A 118 3.52 -7.42 -15.70
CA TYR A 118 4.74 -7.64 -14.93
C TYR A 118 4.77 -8.97 -14.18
N LEU A 119 3.73 -9.78 -14.28
CA LEU A 119 3.66 -11.05 -13.57
C LEU A 119 4.75 -12.04 -14.01
N ASP A 120 5.15 -12.01 -15.26
CA ASP A 120 6.15 -12.90 -15.81
C ASP A 120 7.60 -12.53 -15.41
N LEU A 121 7.81 -11.35 -14.82
CA LEU A 121 9.13 -10.92 -14.38
C LEU A 121 9.68 -11.76 -13.22
N ASN A 122 8.84 -12.56 -12.60
CA ASN A 122 9.22 -13.39 -11.46
C ASN A 122 9.56 -14.83 -11.83
N VAL A 123 9.53 -15.13 -13.10
CA VAL A 123 9.85 -16.45 -13.63
C VAL A 123 11.35 -16.68 -13.73
#